data_33924e1c48d2d1b9907bf3477a202480
#
_entry.id   33924e1c48d2d1b9907bf3477a202480
#
_cell.length_a   1.000
_cell.length_b   1.000
_cell.length_c   1.000
_cell.angle_alpha   90.00
_cell.angle_beta   90.00
_cell.angle_gamma   90.00
#
_symmetry.space_group_name_H-M   'P 1'
#
loop_
_entity.id
_entity.type
_entity.pdbx_description
1 polymer ?
#
loop_
_entity_poly.entity_id
_entity_poly.type
_entity_poly.pdbx_seq_one_letter_code
_entity_poly.pdbx_strand_id
1 'polypeptide(L)'
;GGDCTNFVSQAIFYAAGVMNYTPTYGWYYISLGERSPSWTGVTYFWDFMTTNAGPGPFGHEIPLTQARPGDVIQMAIRQPDSFGHSVLVTQLLTNEGSASPDEILVAAHDTDCACRPVSTYDYHMIRVLRIDGVRYFSAATDQPFEQMFCTVPERSHETSSDSLSNFSTEQE
;
A
#
# COMPACT_ATOMS: atom_id res chain seq x y z
N GLY A 1 8.50 14.01 -15.50
CA GLY A 1 8.78 12.86 -14.65
C GLY A 1 7.55 11.98 -14.61
N GLY A 2 7.77 10.67 -14.67
CA GLY A 2 6.68 9.70 -14.71
C GLY A 2 5.84 9.71 -13.42
N ASP A 3 4.61 9.25 -13.54
CA ASP A 3 3.64 9.17 -12.45
C ASP A 3 3.73 7.84 -11.65
N CYS A 4 4.65 6.97 -12.02
CA CYS A 4 4.77 5.61 -11.49
C CYS A 4 4.94 5.55 -9.96
N THR A 5 5.83 6.37 -9.41
CA THR A 5 6.07 6.39 -7.95
C THR A 5 4.93 7.12 -7.21
N ASN A 6 4.29 8.13 -7.81
CA ASN A 6 3.10 8.75 -7.26
C ASN A 6 1.96 7.74 -7.13
N PHE A 7 1.72 6.93 -8.15
CA PHE A 7 0.73 5.85 -8.12
C PHE A 7 1.00 4.86 -6.98
N VAL A 8 2.25 4.37 -6.87
CA VAL A 8 2.65 3.45 -5.79
C VAL A 8 2.47 4.10 -4.42
N SER A 9 2.87 5.38 -4.27
CA SER A 9 2.68 6.13 -3.03
C SER A 9 1.21 6.27 -2.63
N GLN A 10 0.32 6.55 -3.60
CA GLN A 10 -1.12 6.60 -3.34
C GLN A 10 -1.68 5.26 -2.87
N ALA A 11 -1.28 4.16 -3.51
CA ALA A 11 -1.71 2.81 -3.13
C ALA A 11 -1.27 2.45 -1.70
N ILE A 12 -0.01 2.75 -1.35
CA ILE A 12 0.50 2.54 0.01
C ILE A 12 -0.21 3.44 1.01
N PHE A 13 -0.43 4.71 0.68
CA PHE A 13 -1.13 5.64 1.57
C PHE A 13 -2.57 5.21 1.85
N TYR A 14 -3.26 4.67 0.85
CA TYR A 14 -4.62 4.15 1.03
C TYR A 14 -4.67 3.05 2.12
N ALA A 15 -3.64 2.23 2.22
CA ALA A 15 -3.52 1.19 3.24
C ALA A 15 -2.96 1.73 4.57
N ALA A 16 -2.00 2.66 4.51
CA ALA A 16 -1.28 3.18 5.66
C ALA A 16 -2.07 4.24 6.46
N GLY A 17 -2.83 5.10 5.76
CA GLY A 17 -3.62 6.17 6.37
C GLY A 17 -2.81 7.31 7.00
N VAL A 18 -1.49 7.30 6.89
CA VAL A 18 -0.61 8.30 7.50
C VAL A 18 0.50 8.71 6.55
N MET A 19 0.82 10.01 6.56
CA MET A 19 1.94 10.62 5.85
C MET A 19 3.01 11.09 6.84
N ASN A 20 4.22 11.23 6.35
CA ASN A 20 5.32 11.84 7.10
C ASN A 20 5.59 13.23 6.57
N TYR A 21 5.24 14.26 7.34
CA TYR A 21 5.38 15.67 6.96
C TYR A 21 6.75 16.28 7.34
N THR A 22 7.75 15.46 7.67
CA THR A 22 9.10 15.97 7.92
C THR A 22 9.60 16.71 6.68
N PRO A 23 9.97 17.99 6.80
CA PRO A 23 10.46 18.75 5.66
C PRO A 23 11.64 18.07 4.98
N THR A 24 11.66 18.04 3.65
CA THR A 24 12.69 17.46 2.78
C THR A 24 12.76 15.93 2.81
N TYR A 25 12.69 15.31 3.99
CA TYR A 25 12.92 13.87 4.21
C TYR A 25 11.63 13.08 4.48
N GLY A 26 10.47 13.74 4.49
CA GLY A 26 9.19 13.09 4.72
C GLY A 26 8.64 12.41 3.47
N TRP A 27 7.47 11.83 3.61
CA TRP A 27 6.72 11.18 2.53
C TRP A 27 5.26 11.67 2.61
N TYR A 28 4.93 12.66 1.78
CA TYR A 28 3.62 13.31 1.81
C TYR A 28 3.25 13.94 0.47
N TYR A 29 1.96 14.15 0.28
CA TYR A 29 1.36 14.85 -0.85
C TYR A 29 0.19 15.71 -0.37
N ILE A 30 0.27 17.00 -0.57
CA ILE A 30 -0.80 17.95 -0.29
C ILE A 30 -1.41 18.43 -1.62
N SER A 31 -0.56 18.79 -2.57
CA SER A 31 -0.95 19.25 -3.90
C SER A 31 0.16 18.98 -4.91
N LEU A 32 -0.10 19.28 -6.20
CA LEU A 32 0.93 19.21 -7.26
C LEU A 32 2.15 20.10 -6.96
N GLY A 33 1.96 21.23 -6.30
CA GLY A 33 3.02 22.14 -5.92
C GLY A 33 3.62 21.90 -4.54
N GLU A 34 2.99 21.04 -3.73
CA GLU A 34 3.36 20.79 -2.34
C GLU A 34 3.35 19.30 -2.02
N ARG A 35 4.45 18.67 -2.31
CA ARG A 35 4.70 17.25 -2.03
C ARG A 35 6.18 17.00 -1.78
N SER A 36 6.49 15.94 -1.05
CA SER A 36 7.88 15.54 -0.83
C SER A 36 8.49 14.88 -2.07
N PRO A 37 9.82 14.98 -2.26
CA PRO A 37 10.52 14.23 -3.30
C PRO A 37 10.29 12.73 -3.22
N SER A 38 10.18 12.18 -2.02
CA SER A 38 9.95 10.75 -1.77
C SER A 38 8.57 10.26 -2.22
N TRP A 39 7.59 11.15 -2.37
CA TRP A 39 6.26 10.77 -2.87
C TRP A 39 6.27 10.46 -4.37
N THR A 40 7.12 11.11 -5.16
CA THR A 40 7.12 11.01 -6.63
C THR A 40 8.43 10.55 -7.24
N GLY A 41 9.53 10.56 -6.48
CA GLY A 41 10.86 10.21 -6.99
C GLY A 41 11.28 8.81 -6.60
N VAL A 42 11.65 7.98 -7.59
CA VAL A 42 11.98 6.56 -7.43
C VAL A 42 13.04 6.33 -6.35
N THR A 43 14.17 7.03 -6.42
CA THR A 43 15.27 6.88 -5.46
C THR A 43 14.89 7.43 -4.08
N TYR A 44 14.27 8.62 -4.03
CA TYR A 44 13.84 9.23 -2.76
C TYR A 44 12.78 8.41 -2.04
N PHE A 45 11.88 7.77 -2.80
CA PHE A 45 10.91 6.83 -2.25
C PHE A 45 11.60 5.64 -1.59
N TRP A 46 12.56 5.03 -2.29
CA TRP A 46 13.34 3.92 -1.77
C TRP A 46 14.06 4.29 -0.47
N ASP A 47 14.79 5.42 -0.51
CA ASP A 47 15.55 5.89 0.65
C ASP A 47 14.62 6.14 1.84
N PHE A 48 13.48 6.79 1.61
CA PHE A 48 12.49 6.98 2.67
C PHE A 48 12.00 5.65 3.25
N MET A 49 11.51 4.74 2.42
CA MET A 49 10.93 3.48 2.88
C MET A 49 11.93 2.61 3.64
N THR A 50 13.19 2.59 3.23
CA THR A 50 14.23 1.74 3.84
C THR A 50 14.88 2.36 5.09
N THR A 51 14.72 3.67 5.30
CA THR A 51 15.38 4.36 6.42
C THR A 51 14.40 5.04 7.39
N ASN A 52 13.09 5.03 7.09
CA ASN A 52 12.11 5.74 7.91
C ASN A 52 12.05 5.18 9.33
N ALA A 53 12.41 6.01 10.31
CA ALA A 53 12.25 5.75 11.74
C ALA A 53 11.11 6.57 12.37
N GLY A 54 10.51 7.50 11.60
CA GLY A 54 9.41 8.37 12.01
C GLY A 54 8.03 7.83 11.58
N PRO A 55 6.97 8.68 11.62
CA PRO A 55 5.64 8.30 11.14
C PRO A 55 5.66 7.85 9.68
N GLY A 56 4.76 6.96 9.31
CA GLY A 56 4.60 6.48 7.94
C GLY A 56 5.11 5.06 7.71
N PRO A 57 5.01 4.59 6.47
CA PRO A 57 5.44 3.25 6.08
C PRO A 57 6.96 3.09 6.16
N PHE A 58 7.41 1.85 6.36
CA PHE A 58 8.81 1.45 6.33
C PHE A 58 8.94 0.03 5.81
N GLY A 59 10.11 -0.32 5.32
CA GLY A 59 10.34 -1.62 4.72
C GLY A 59 11.82 -1.92 4.49
N HIS A 60 12.08 -3.03 3.81
CA HIS A 60 13.43 -3.48 3.47
C HIS A 60 13.47 -4.13 2.08
N GLU A 61 14.67 -4.25 1.54
CA GLU A 61 14.91 -4.94 0.28
C GLU A 61 14.80 -6.46 0.47
N ILE A 62 14.16 -7.13 -0.50
CA ILE A 62 14.05 -8.58 -0.56
C ILE A 62 14.45 -9.09 -1.95
N PRO A 63 14.85 -10.38 -2.09
CA PRO A 63 15.01 -11.01 -3.40
C PRO A 63 13.69 -11.05 -4.18
N LEU A 64 13.77 -10.90 -5.52
CA LEU A 64 12.61 -10.97 -6.41
C LEU A 64 11.80 -12.27 -6.23
N THR A 65 12.48 -13.38 -6.00
CA THR A 65 11.87 -14.69 -5.79
C THR A 65 10.97 -14.76 -4.55
N GLN A 66 11.07 -13.79 -3.65
CA GLN A 66 10.24 -13.68 -2.45
C GLN A 66 9.12 -12.64 -2.59
N ALA A 67 8.97 -12.03 -3.76
CA ALA A 67 7.93 -11.01 -3.99
C ALA A 67 6.54 -11.56 -3.71
N ARG A 68 5.66 -10.69 -3.21
CA ARG A 68 4.25 -10.99 -2.94
C ARG A 68 3.38 -9.75 -3.19
N PRO A 69 2.07 -9.90 -3.33
CA PRO A 69 1.16 -8.75 -3.46
C PRO A 69 1.37 -7.72 -2.35
N GLY A 70 1.44 -6.44 -2.76
CA GLY A 70 1.76 -5.30 -1.89
C GLY A 70 3.23 -4.89 -1.86
N ASP A 71 4.16 -5.72 -2.34
CA ASP A 71 5.55 -5.33 -2.51
C ASP A 71 5.72 -4.36 -3.68
N VAL A 72 6.75 -3.52 -3.63
CA VAL A 72 7.08 -2.55 -4.69
C VAL A 72 8.32 -3.02 -5.44
N ILE A 73 8.21 -3.04 -6.76
CA ILE A 73 9.36 -3.33 -7.62
C ILE A 73 9.84 -2.04 -8.25
N GLN A 74 11.15 -1.81 -8.18
CA GLN A 74 11.81 -0.73 -8.90
C GLN A 74 12.75 -1.27 -9.96
N MET A 75 12.75 -0.63 -11.13
CA MET A 75 13.47 -1.07 -12.32
C MET A 75 14.38 0.02 -12.85
N ALA A 76 15.61 -0.35 -13.23
CA ALA A 76 16.54 0.44 -14.02
C ALA A 76 16.31 0.12 -15.50
N ILE A 77 15.44 0.89 -16.18
CA ILE A 77 15.04 0.63 -17.56
C ILE A 77 15.99 1.30 -18.56
N ARG A 78 16.38 2.55 -18.31
CA ARG A 78 17.13 3.36 -19.28
C ARG A 78 18.63 3.14 -19.24
N GLN A 79 19.16 2.93 -18.06
CA GLN A 79 20.59 2.76 -17.80
C GLN A 79 20.78 1.81 -16.63
N PRO A 80 21.85 0.99 -16.62
CA PRO A 80 22.27 0.25 -15.42
C PRO A 80 22.43 1.22 -14.23
N ASP A 81 22.17 0.75 -13.03
CA ASP A 81 22.30 1.49 -11.76
C ASP A 81 21.42 2.74 -11.60
N SER A 82 20.54 3.04 -12.58
CA SER A 82 19.61 4.18 -12.55
C SER A 82 18.17 3.72 -12.46
N PHE A 83 17.68 3.49 -11.25
CA PHE A 83 16.28 3.13 -11.02
C PHE A 83 15.37 4.30 -11.35
N GLY A 84 14.49 4.11 -12.34
CA GLY A 84 13.64 5.16 -12.89
C GLY A 84 12.17 4.80 -13.02
N HIS A 85 11.78 3.60 -12.61
CA HIS A 85 10.40 3.11 -12.67
C HIS A 85 10.02 2.35 -11.41
N SER A 86 8.78 2.56 -10.94
CA SER A 86 8.20 1.86 -9.78
C SER A 86 6.88 1.23 -10.17
N VAL A 87 6.66 -0.02 -9.77
CA VAL A 87 5.42 -0.77 -9.98
C VAL A 87 5.00 -1.47 -8.70
N LEU A 88 3.71 -1.73 -8.54
CA LEU A 88 3.15 -2.43 -7.40
C LEU A 88 2.85 -3.89 -7.78
N VAL A 89 3.32 -4.85 -7.00
CA VAL A 89 2.95 -6.26 -7.15
C VAL A 89 1.50 -6.44 -6.75
N THR A 90 0.69 -6.97 -7.66
CA THR A 90 -0.76 -7.17 -7.44
C THR A 90 -1.14 -8.62 -7.28
N GLN A 91 -0.42 -9.54 -7.94
CA GLN A 91 -0.75 -10.96 -7.93
C GLN A 91 0.49 -11.82 -8.22
N LEU A 92 0.49 -13.05 -7.72
CA LEU A 92 1.36 -14.11 -8.17
C LEU A 92 0.54 -15.17 -8.88
N LEU A 93 1.06 -15.73 -9.98
CA LEU A 93 0.44 -16.84 -10.72
C LEU A 93 0.83 -18.20 -10.15
N THR A 94 1.78 -18.23 -9.22
CA THR A 94 2.23 -19.45 -8.54
C THR A 94 1.84 -19.44 -7.07
N ASN A 95 1.64 -20.63 -6.51
CA ASN A 95 1.50 -20.85 -5.07
C ASN A 95 2.79 -21.40 -4.44
N GLU A 96 3.81 -21.64 -5.25
CA GLU A 96 5.12 -22.09 -4.78
C GLU A 96 5.90 -20.90 -4.22
N GLY A 97 6.68 -21.12 -3.17
CA GLY A 97 7.33 -20.05 -2.40
C GLY A 97 8.43 -19.27 -3.12
N SER A 98 8.59 -19.41 -4.44
CA SER A 98 9.57 -18.74 -5.28
C SER A 98 8.96 -18.40 -6.63
N ALA A 99 8.63 -17.13 -6.84
CA ALA A 99 8.02 -16.67 -8.09
C ALA A 99 9.09 -16.23 -9.09
N SER A 100 8.90 -16.61 -10.35
CA SER A 100 9.67 -16.10 -11.49
C SER A 100 9.11 -14.76 -12.01
N PRO A 101 9.86 -13.98 -12.79
CA PRO A 101 9.36 -12.73 -13.37
C PRO A 101 8.08 -12.88 -14.21
N ASP A 102 7.85 -14.03 -14.82
CA ASP A 102 6.65 -14.33 -15.61
C ASP A 102 5.40 -14.51 -14.73
N GLU A 103 5.60 -14.92 -13.49
CA GLU A 103 4.53 -15.24 -12.54
C GLU A 103 4.18 -14.07 -11.63
N ILE A 104 4.97 -12.99 -11.64
CA ILE A 104 4.74 -11.80 -10.84
C ILE A 104 3.98 -10.78 -11.70
N LEU A 105 2.72 -10.52 -11.35
CA LEU A 105 1.90 -9.51 -12.01
C LEU A 105 1.94 -8.19 -11.25
N VAL A 106 2.08 -7.09 -12.01
CA VAL A 106 2.20 -5.76 -11.45
C VAL A 106 1.20 -4.78 -12.05
N ALA A 107 0.89 -3.73 -11.28
CA ALA A 107 0.19 -2.54 -11.73
C ALA A 107 1.13 -1.35 -11.80
N ALA A 108 0.92 -0.48 -12.80
CA ALA A 108 1.66 0.76 -13.01
C ALA A 108 0.78 1.82 -13.68
N HIS A 109 1.17 3.10 -13.59
CA HIS A 109 0.42 4.24 -14.11
C HIS A 109 1.19 5.11 -15.12
N ASP A 110 2.32 4.69 -15.66
CA ASP A 110 2.97 5.41 -16.78
C ASP A 110 2.42 4.96 -18.14
N THR A 111 2.05 3.70 -18.23
CA THR A 111 1.15 3.10 -19.20
C THR A 111 0.21 2.27 -18.36
N ASP A 112 -1.04 2.65 -18.31
CA ASP A 112 -2.03 2.00 -17.45
C ASP A 112 -2.03 0.49 -17.65
N CYS A 113 -1.56 -0.23 -16.65
CA CYS A 113 -1.62 -1.68 -16.65
C CYS A 113 -1.98 -2.19 -15.26
N ALA A 114 -2.83 -3.20 -15.21
CA ALA A 114 -3.33 -3.78 -13.98
C ALA A 114 -2.82 -5.21 -13.70
N CYS A 115 -2.35 -5.93 -14.69
CA CYS A 115 -1.92 -7.33 -14.57
C CYS A 115 -0.78 -7.64 -15.55
N ARG A 116 0.27 -6.83 -15.55
CA ARG A 116 1.39 -7.00 -16.48
C ARG A 116 2.48 -7.86 -15.83
N PRO A 117 2.96 -8.95 -16.48
CA PRO A 117 4.08 -9.72 -15.98
C PRO A 117 5.38 -8.89 -15.94
N VAL A 118 6.16 -9.05 -14.88
CA VAL A 118 7.45 -8.35 -14.70
C VAL A 118 8.41 -8.66 -15.84
N SER A 119 8.41 -9.88 -16.37
CA SER A 119 9.24 -10.32 -17.49
C SER A 119 9.03 -9.54 -18.80
N THR A 120 7.90 -8.84 -18.93
CA THR A 120 7.60 -8.04 -20.14
C THR A 120 8.24 -6.64 -20.14
N TYR A 121 8.90 -6.27 -19.03
CA TYR A 121 9.69 -5.03 -18.98
C TYR A 121 11.12 -5.30 -19.44
N ASP A 122 11.66 -4.41 -20.24
CA ASP A 122 13.08 -4.41 -20.61
C ASP A 122 13.85 -3.60 -19.55
N TYR A 123 14.50 -4.29 -18.62
CA TYR A 123 15.25 -3.69 -17.52
C TYR A 123 16.68 -4.26 -17.41
N HIS A 124 17.61 -3.41 -17.02
CA HIS A 124 18.98 -3.80 -16.71
C HIS A 124 19.11 -4.35 -15.30
N MET A 125 18.42 -3.73 -14.35
CA MET A 125 18.42 -4.11 -12.93
C MET A 125 17.02 -3.98 -12.33
N ILE A 126 16.78 -4.79 -11.31
CA ILE A 126 15.54 -4.82 -10.54
C ILE A 126 15.87 -4.92 -9.05
N ARG A 127 15.08 -4.26 -8.23
CA ARG A 127 15.07 -4.42 -6.77
C ARG A 127 13.65 -4.45 -6.25
N VAL A 128 13.43 -5.15 -5.14
CA VAL A 128 12.10 -5.32 -4.56
C VAL A 128 12.10 -4.80 -3.13
N LEU A 129 11.17 -3.94 -2.84
CA LEU A 129 10.90 -3.39 -1.51
C LEU A 129 9.68 -4.07 -0.91
N ARG A 130 9.85 -4.70 0.22
CA ARG A 130 8.76 -5.14 1.07
C ARG A 130 8.38 -4.04 2.04
N ILE A 131 7.09 -3.71 2.10
CA ILE A 131 6.56 -2.85 3.15
C ILE A 131 6.31 -3.72 4.39
N ASP A 132 7.07 -3.47 5.47
CA ASP A 132 6.98 -4.25 6.71
C ASP A 132 5.87 -3.77 7.62
N GLY A 133 5.54 -2.48 7.55
CA GLY A 133 4.52 -1.90 8.40
C GLY A 133 4.44 -0.38 8.30
N VAL A 134 3.67 0.18 9.21
CA VAL A 134 3.44 1.63 9.33
C VAL A 134 3.65 2.04 10.78
N ARG A 135 4.34 3.16 11.01
CA ARG A 135 4.50 3.75 12.33
C ARG A 135 3.52 4.88 12.52
N TYR A 136 2.80 4.85 13.63
CA TYR A 136 1.90 5.90 14.08
C TYR A 136 2.44 6.49 15.37
N PHE A 137 2.65 7.82 15.40
CA PHE A 137 3.02 8.52 16.63
C PHE A 137 1.88 9.41 17.06
N SER A 138 1.55 9.38 18.36
CA SER A 138 0.61 10.32 18.95
C SER A 138 1.31 11.67 19.15
N ALA A 139 0.68 12.77 18.73
CA ALA A 139 1.20 14.12 18.93
C ALA A 139 1.25 14.56 20.41
N ALA A 140 0.68 13.79 21.33
CA ALA A 140 0.53 14.15 22.75
C ALA A 140 1.48 13.40 23.70
N THR A 141 2.07 12.30 23.26
CA THR A 141 3.02 11.51 24.07
C THR A 141 3.97 10.84 23.11
N ASP A 142 5.26 10.87 23.29
CA ASP A 142 6.24 10.09 22.49
C ASP A 142 6.05 8.57 22.63
N GLN A 143 4.82 8.12 22.84
CA GLN A 143 4.44 6.71 22.95
C GLN A 143 3.86 6.24 21.63
N PRO A 144 4.23 5.05 21.17
CA PRO A 144 3.59 4.43 20.01
C PRO A 144 2.09 4.27 20.29
N PHE A 145 1.28 4.59 19.28
CA PHE A 145 -0.16 4.44 19.35
C PHE A 145 -0.50 2.94 19.37
N GLU A 146 -0.51 2.33 20.55
CA GLU A 146 -1.11 1.02 20.72
C GLU A 146 -2.63 1.14 20.60
N GLN A 147 -3.13 0.64 19.49
CA GLN A 147 -4.52 0.21 19.31
C GLN A 147 -5.63 1.26 19.45
N MET A 148 -5.92 1.99 18.37
CA MET A 148 -7.33 2.28 18.11
C MET A 148 -7.90 1.13 17.26
N PHE A 149 -8.32 0.06 17.92
CA PHE A 149 -9.29 -0.83 17.33
C PHE A 149 -10.63 -0.09 17.28
N CYS A 150 -11.17 0.11 16.08
CA CYS A 150 -12.59 0.35 15.95
C CYS A 150 -13.31 -0.88 16.51
N THR A 151 -13.77 -0.79 17.75
CA THR A 151 -14.80 -1.69 18.23
C THR A 151 -16.05 -1.34 17.44
N VAL A 152 -16.40 -2.18 16.48
CA VAL A 152 -17.72 -2.14 15.84
C VAL A 152 -18.72 -2.39 16.97
N PRO A 153 -19.66 -1.47 17.27
CA PRO A 153 -20.68 -1.73 18.29
C PRO A 153 -21.48 -2.95 17.81
N GLU A 154 -21.54 -3.98 18.65
CA GLU A 154 -22.44 -5.10 18.44
C GLU A 154 -23.85 -4.56 18.30
N ARG A 155 -24.47 -4.86 17.18
CA ARG A 155 -25.91 -4.63 16.98
C ARG A 155 -26.64 -5.52 17.98
N SER A 156 -27.19 -4.92 19.03
CA SER A 156 -28.14 -5.59 19.89
C SER A 156 -29.32 -6.07 19.04
N HIS A 157 -29.47 -7.39 18.93
CA HIS A 157 -30.69 -8.00 18.43
C HIS A 157 -31.78 -7.74 19.46
N GLU A 158 -32.59 -6.71 19.24
CA GLU A 158 -33.90 -6.62 19.90
C GLU A 158 -34.78 -7.71 19.31
N THR A 159 -34.97 -8.74 20.08
CA THR A 159 -36.05 -9.73 19.83
C THR A 159 -37.37 -9.07 20.17
N SER A 160 -38.03 -8.55 19.15
CA SER A 160 -39.45 -8.16 19.26
C SER A 160 -40.30 -9.44 19.36
N SER A 161 -40.75 -9.72 20.56
CA SER A 161 -41.79 -10.69 20.82
C SER A 161 -43.13 -10.00 20.68
N ASP A 162 -43.68 -9.96 19.47
CA ASP A 162 -45.05 -9.58 19.24
C ASP A 162 -45.99 -10.69 19.65
N SER A 163 -46.67 -10.43 20.76
CA SER A 163 -47.79 -11.19 21.29
C SER A 163 -49.00 -11.09 20.33
N LEU A 164 -49.32 -12.19 19.66
CA LEU A 164 -50.59 -12.38 18.98
C LEU A 164 -51.68 -12.58 20.07
N SER A 165 -52.49 -11.58 20.29
CA SER A 165 -53.76 -11.71 21.01
C SER A 165 -54.93 -11.43 20.08
N ASN A 166 -55.69 -12.49 19.83
CA ASN A 166 -57.14 -12.55 19.66
C ASN A 166 -57.85 -11.53 18.77
N PHE A 167 -58.36 -12.00 17.64
CA PHE A 167 -59.61 -11.53 17.13
C PHE A 167 -60.57 -12.70 17.02
N SER A 168 -61.57 -12.64 17.95
CA SER A 168 -62.73 -13.48 17.94
C SER A 168 -63.69 -13.07 16.81
N THR A 169 -64.23 -14.11 16.23
CA THR A 169 -65.41 -14.14 15.36
C THR A 169 -66.61 -13.49 16.03
N GLU A 170 -67.39 -12.67 15.32
CA GLU A 170 -68.85 -12.63 15.42
C GLU A 170 -69.46 -12.31 14.05
N GLN A 171 -70.53 -13.02 13.81
CA GLN A 171 -71.39 -13.15 12.66
C GLN A 171 -72.26 -11.88 12.46
N GLU A 172 -72.59 -11.57 11.24
CA GLU A 172 -73.92 -11.71 10.61
C GLU A 172 -73.79 -11.46 9.10
#